data_816acdcd29c3c1ea16a534d5f875198a
#
_entry.id   816acdcd29c3c1ea16a534d5f875198a
#
_cell.length_a   1.000
_cell.length_b   1.000
_cell.length_c   1.000
_cell.angle_alpha   90.00
_cell.angle_beta   90.00
_cell.angle_gamma   90.00
#
_symmetry.space_group_name_H-M   'P 1'
#
loop_
_entity.id
_entity.type
_entity.pdbx_description
1 polymer ?
#
loop_
_entity_poly.entity_id
_entity_poly.type
_entity_poly.pdbx_seq_one_letter_code
_entity_poly.pdbx_strand_id
1 'polypeptide(L)'
;MKIKSPLLIFTAILVLSCNAKEQKEELIVSEETKVETVAKHIKPFNKNLPTIGLLIYDGVLITEVTATADVFSKPTKDKVQLFNVITVAEHKNPIVAEEGLTLVADYTFEDCPALEALFIPSAYDMYSQVRNKKLIQFIQTKNKETKYTVSNCAGAKLVGVSGIAKGKKIVTYIGGGKQLQIDYPELLVQDDSLTTYVEDGKFSSSNGNLASYISALNLVEKMTSKKHRKFVESYLYLDRLQNWK
;
A
#
# COMPACT_ATOMS: atom_id res chain seq x y z
N MET A 1 -42.41 -9.58 72.81
CA MET A 1 -41.22 -10.31 72.35
C MET A 1 -40.74 -9.68 71.07
N LYS A 2 -39.57 -9.14 71.05
CA LYS A 2 -39.03 -8.25 70.00
C LYS A 2 -38.53 -9.03 68.79
N ILE A 3 -39.00 -8.70 67.59
CA ILE A 3 -38.41 -9.16 66.34
C ILE A 3 -37.59 -8.03 65.77
N LYS A 4 -36.29 -8.26 65.62
CA LYS A 4 -35.34 -7.35 64.97
C LYS A 4 -35.32 -7.63 63.48
N SER A 5 -35.49 -6.57 62.70
CA SER A 5 -35.26 -6.50 61.28
C SER A 5 -33.77 -6.58 60.95
N PRO A 6 -33.31 -7.17 59.86
CA PRO A 6 -32.04 -6.88 59.25
C PRO A 6 -32.22 -5.99 58.00
N LEU A 7 -31.81 -4.76 58.13
CA LEU A 7 -31.50 -3.87 57.04
C LEU A 7 -29.99 -3.92 56.88
N LEU A 8 -29.49 -4.29 55.74
CA LEU A 8 -28.14 -3.97 55.16
C LEU A 8 -27.68 -5.09 54.20
N ILE A 9 -27.92 -4.92 52.95
CA ILE A 9 -27.06 -5.35 51.83
C ILE A 9 -27.65 -4.72 50.53
N PHE A 10 -27.32 -3.45 50.27
CA PHE A 10 -27.51 -2.86 48.91
C PHE A 10 -26.60 -1.65 48.74
N THR A 11 -25.27 -1.85 48.78
CA THR A 11 -24.34 -0.77 48.43
C THR A 11 -22.96 -1.31 48.06
N ALA A 12 -22.87 -2.28 47.14
CA ALA A 12 -21.55 -2.77 46.69
C ALA A 12 -21.46 -3.09 45.18
N ILE A 13 -22.43 -2.70 44.34
CA ILE A 13 -22.39 -3.07 42.92
C ILE A 13 -22.10 -1.89 41.97
N LEU A 14 -22.07 -0.64 42.47
CA LEU A 14 -21.88 0.55 41.63
C LEU A 14 -20.45 1.03 41.43
N VAL A 15 -19.47 0.47 42.15
CA VAL A 15 -18.06 0.91 42.06
C VAL A 15 -17.23 0.10 41.04
N LEU A 16 -17.69 -1.10 40.67
CA LEU A 16 -16.96 -1.97 39.71
C LEU A 16 -17.15 -1.61 38.22
N SER A 17 -18.20 -0.83 37.91
CA SER A 17 -18.48 -0.46 36.51
C SER A 17 -17.64 0.71 35.98
N CYS A 18 -17.21 1.64 36.85
CA CYS A 18 -16.36 2.76 36.45
C CYS A 18 -14.92 2.34 36.18
N ASN A 19 -14.36 1.45 37.02
CA ASN A 19 -12.97 1.01 36.86
C ASN A 19 -12.72 0.20 35.57
N ALA A 20 -13.71 -0.56 35.10
CA ALA A 20 -13.55 -1.34 33.86
C ALA A 20 -13.58 -0.47 32.61
N LYS A 21 -14.30 0.66 32.64
CA LYS A 21 -14.34 1.61 31.53
C LYS A 21 -13.09 2.47 31.45
N GLU A 22 -12.60 2.97 32.57
CA GLU A 22 -11.34 3.71 32.65
C GLU A 22 -10.14 2.84 32.28
N GLN A 23 -10.05 1.60 32.75
CA GLN A 23 -8.98 0.68 32.36
C GLN A 23 -9.00 0.34 30.86
N LYS A 24 -10.18 0.27 30.25
CA LYS A 24 -10.30 -0.02 28.80
C LYS A 24 -9.92 1.19 27.96
N GLU A 25 -10.27 2.40 28.38
CA GLU A 25 -9.84 3.64 27.72
C GLU A 25 -8.33 3.89 27.91
N GLU A 26 -7.78 3.64 29.10
CA GLU A 26 -6.35 3.74 29.34
C GLU A 26 -5.52 2.71 28.55
N LEU A 27 -6.02 1.47 28.38
CA LEU A 27 -5.38 0.47 27.52
C LEU A 27 -5.40 0.87 26.04
N ILE A 28 -6.52 1.39 25.54
CA ILE A 28 -6.66 1.82 24.15
C ILE A 28 -5.74 3.01 23.86
N VAL A 29 -5.72 4.00 24.75
CA VAL A 29 -4.83 5.17 24.61
C VAL A 29 -3.35 4.77 24.71
N SER A 30 -3.00 3.80 25.57
CA SER A 30 -1.62 3.33 25.69
C SER A 30 -1.15 2.51 24.47
N GLU A 31 -2.04 1.74 23.84
CA GLU A 31 -1.74 0.99 22.62
C GLU A 31 -1.60 1.91 21.40
N GLU A 32 -2.49 2.88 21.22
CA GLU A 32 -2.38 3.88 20.14
C GLU A 32 -1.09 4.69 20.27
N THR A 33 -0.75 5.16 21.47
CA THR A 33 0.50 5.89 21.73
C THR A 33 1.73 5.03 21.47
N LYS A 34 1.68 3.74 21.77
CA LYS A 34 2.77 2.80 21.56
C LYS A 34 3.01 2.52 20.08
N VAL A 35 1.94 2.33 19.30
CA VAL A 35 2.01 2.14 17.83
C VAL A 35 2.58 3.40 17.17
N GLU A 36 2.11 4.59 17.55
CA GLU A 36 2.61 5.85 17.00
C GLU A 36 4.10 6.09 17.36
N THR A 37 4.52 5.73 18.56
CA THR A 37 5.92 5.85 18.99
C THR A 37 6.84 4.88 18.25
N VAL A 38 6.40 3.64 18.01
CA VAL A 38 7.16 2.65 17.23
C VAL A 38 7.30 3.09 15.78
N ALA A 39 6.22 3.58 15.14
CA ALA A 39 6.25 4.08 13.77
C ALA A 39 7.22 5.28 13.62
N LYS A 40 7.23 6.21 14.56
CA LYS A 40 8.17 7.35 14.59
C LYS A 40 9.63 6.92 14.72
N HIS A 41 9.92 5.85 15.47
CA HIS A 41 11.30 5.39 15.67
C HIS A 41 11.88 4.60 14.51
N ILE A 42 11.04 3.84 13.79
CA ILE A 42 11.52 2.96 12.72
C ILE A 42 11.79 3.73 11.44
N LYS A 43 10.92 4.68 11.04
CA LYS A 43 11.07 5.47 9.80
C LYS A 43 10.39 6.84 9.94
N PRO A 44 11.07 7.83 10.52
CA PRO A 44 10.52 9.18 10.57
C PRO A 44 10.33 9.72 9.15
N PHE A 45 9.15 10.32 8.89
CA PHE A 45 8.89 11.01 7.64
C PHE A 45 9.83 12.22 7.50
N ASN A 46 10.56 12.26 6.41
CA ASN A 46 11.48 13.35 6.09
C ASN A 46 10.94 14.15 4.89
N LYS A 47 10.42 15.34 5.13
CA LYS A 47 9.84 16.21 4.09
C LYS A 47 10.79 16.59 2.94
N ASN A 48 12.08 16.38 3.10
CA ASN A 48 13.08 16.67 2.09
C ASN A 48 13.37 15.46 1.16
N LEU A 49 12.78 14.30 1.43
CA LEU A 49 12.94 13.11 0.59
C LEU A 49 11.73 12.90 -0.31
N PRO A 50 11.94 12.39 -1.54
CA PRO A 50 10.85 11.98 -2.40
C PRO A 50 10.02 10.89 -1.73
N THR A 51 8.69 10.96 -1.88
CA THR A 51 7.74 10.06 -1.23
C THR A 51 7.15 9.09 -2.23
N ILE A 52 7.22 7.81 -1.90
CA ILE A 52 6.62 6.70 -2.64
C ILE A 52 5.33 6.31 -1.94
N GLY A 53 4.20 6.52 -2.60
CA GLY A 53 2.87 6.17 -2.10
C GLY A 53 2.46 4.78 -2.59
N LEU A 54 2.12 3.91 -1.64
CA LEU A 54 1.58 2.59 -1.88
C LEU A 54 0.09 2.64 -1.59
N LEU A 55 -0.73 2.53 -2.64
CA LEU A 55 -2.17 2.48 -2.49
C LEU A 55 -2.57 1.16 -1.86
N ILE A 56 -3.42 1.19 -0.82
CA ILE A 56 -3.96 -0.01 -0.20
C ILE A 56 -5.48 0.11 -0.03
N TYR A 57 -6.15 -1.02 -0.14
CA TYR A 57 -7.61 -1.16 0.01
C TYR A 57 -7.95 -2.62 0.33
N ASP A 58 -9.17 -2.89 0.80
CA ASP A 58 -9.58 -4.26 1.13
C ASP A 58 -9.42 -5.21 -0.06
N GLY A 59 -8.85 -6.37 0.20
CA GLY A 59 -8.51 -7.39 -0.79
C GLY A 59 -7.21 -7.11 -1.56
N VAL A 60 -6.43 -6.08 -1.20
CA VAL A 60 -5.13 -5.80 -1.85
C VAL A 60 -4.19 -7.00 -1.75
N LEU A 61 -3.47 -7.31 -2.84
CA LEU A 61 -2.41 -8.33 -2.83
C LEU A 61 -1.19 -7.80 -2.08
N ILE A 62 -0.87 -8.41 -0.94
CA ILE A 62 0.17 -7.94 -0.03
C ILE A 62 1.56 -7.97 -0.67
N THR A 63 1.85 -8.97 -1.52
CA THR A 63 3.13 -9.08 -2.23
C THR A 63 3.42 -7.86 -3.09
N GLU A 64 2.43 -7.26 -3.71
CA GLU A 64 2.61 -6.07 -4.56
C GLU A 64 2.89 -4.81 -3.76
N VAL A 65 2.38 -4.75 -2.54
CA VAL A 65 2.68 -3.68 -1.57
C VAL A 65 4.07 -3.89 -0.98
N THR A 66 4.37 -5.09 -0.48
CA THR A 66 5.63 -5.38 0.20
C THR A 66 6.82 -5.38 -0.74
N ALA A 67 6.70 -5.84 -1.98
CA ALA A 67 7.77 -5.78 -2.98
C ALA A 67 8.24 -4.33 -3.20
N THR A 68 7.28 -3.41 -3.33
CA THR A 68 7.60 -1.98 -3.50
C THR A 68 8.22 -1.39 -2.23
N ALA A 69 7.62 -1.70 -1.07
CA ALA A 69 8.14 -1.25 0.22
C ALA A 69 9.55 -1.77 0.47
N ASP A 70 9.82 -3.04 0.19
CA ASP A 70 11.14 -3.63 0.32
C ASP A 70 12.20 -2.90 -0.50
N VAL A 71 11.93 -2.65 -1.77
CA VAL A 71 12.89 -2.02 -2.68
C VAL A 71 13.18 -0.57 -2.25
N PHE A 72 12.14 0.24 -2.06
CA PHE A 72 12.32 1.67 -1.78
C PHE A 72 12.71 1.98 -0.34
N SER A 73 12.54 1.04 0.58
CA SER A 73 12.98 1.22 1.96
C SER A 73 14.46 0.97 2.19
N LYS A 74 15.19 0.46 1.21
CA LYS A 74 16.61 0.17 1.41
C LYS A 74 17.44 1.45 1.33
N PRO A 75 18.23 1.75 2.37
CA PRO A 75 19.14 2.89 2.36
C PRO A 75 20.33 2.62 1.43
N THR A 76 21.17 3.61 1.23
CA THR A 76 22.48 3.40 0.63
C THR A 76 23.36 2.47 1.48
N LYS A 77 24.53 2.05 0.93
CA LYS A 77 25.52 1.28 1.71
C LYS A 77 25.96 2.04 2.97
N ASP A 78 25.97 3.37 2.91
CA ASP A 78 26.34 4.26 4.02
C ASP A 78 25.14 4.56 4.95
N LYS A 79 24.06 3.77 4.85
CA LYS A 79 22.83 3.86 5.67
C LYS A 79 22.06 5.19 5.52
N VAL A 80 22.23 5.90 4.40
CA VAL A 80 21.46 7.11 4.11
C VAL A 80 20.11 6.73 3.53
N GLN A 81 19.02 7.20 4.14
CA GLN A 81 17.65 7.05 3.62
C GLN A 81 17.49 7.86 2.33
N LEU A 82 16.87 7.27 1.31
CA LEU A 82 16.67 7.90 0.00
C LEU A 82 15.21 8.31 -0.25
N PHE A 83 14.26 7.63 0.38
CA PHE A 83 12.83 7.81 0.13
C PHE A 83 12.03 7.73 1.43
N ASN A 84 10.89 8.44 1.47
CA ASN A 84 9.79 8.03 2.32
C ASN A 84 9.01 6.95 1.57
N VAL A 85 8.58 5.92 2.28
CA VAL A 85 7.65 4.90 1.77
C VAL A 85 6.45 4.93 2.68
N ILE A 86 5.28 5.19 2.13
CA ILE A 86 4.03 5.33 2.89
C ILE A 86 2.90 4.53 2.25
N THR A 87 2.02 4.02 3.07
CA THR A 87 0.76 3.44 2.64
C THR A 87 -0.35 4.48 2.67
N VAL A 88 -1.23 4.45 1.66
CA VAL A 88 -2.33 5.41 1.52
C VAL A 88 -3.63 4.67 1.24
N ALA A 89 -4.70 5.00 1.97
CA ALA A 89 -6.02 4.40 1.82
C ALA A 89 -7.13 5.45 1.87
N GLU A 90 -8.38 5.04 1.63
CA GLU A 90 -9.54 5.91 1.77
C GLU A 90 -9.75 6.38 3.23
N HIS A 91 -9.39 5.53 4.20
CA HIS A 91 -9.61 5.75 5.63
C HIS A 91 -8.53 5.06 6.49
N LYS A 92 -8.50 5.37 7.78
CA LYS A 92 -7.59 4.75 8.76
C LYS A 92 -8.10 3.44 9.36
N ASN A 93 -9.31 2.99 8.99
CA ASN A 93 -9.80 1.70 9.46
C ASN A 93 -8.87 0.58 8.98
N PRO A 94 -8.73 -0.51 9.75
CA PRO A 94 -7.97 -1.67 9.31
C PRO A 94 -8.45 -2.19 7.95
N ILE A 95 -7.52 -2.51 7.09
CA ILE A 95 -7.70 -3.06 5.74
C ILE A 95 -7.25 -4.51 5.80
N VAL A 96 -8.06 -5.42 5.27
CA VAL A 96 -7.72 -6.84 5.17
C VAL A 96 -7.22 -7.13 3.76
N ALA A 97 -5.96 -7.54 3.66
CA ALA A 97 -5.36 -7.98 2.40
C ALA A 97 -5.93 -9.33 1.97
N GLU A 98 -5.77 -9.69 0.70
CA GLU A 98 -6.25 -10.96 0.13
C GLU A 98 -5.74 -12.19 0.90
N GLU A 99 -4.51 -12.12 1.37
CA GLU A 99 -3.86 -13.18 2.15
C GLU A 99 -4.29 -13.21 3.63
N GLY A 100 -5.22 -12.36 4.04
CA GLY A 100 -5.77 -12.30 5.41
C GLY A 100 -4.95 -11.45 6.38
N LEU A 101 -3.91 -10.77 5.92
CA LEU A 101 -3.15 -9.84 6.78
C LEU A 101 -3.89 -8.52 6.94
N THR A 102 -3.83 -7.96 8.15
CA THR A 102 -4.44 -6.67 8.46
C THR A 102 -3.40 -5.55 8.37
N LEU A 103 -3.75 -4.49 7.65
CA LEU A 103 -2.94 -3.30 7.45
C LEU A 103 -3.68 -2.07 7.97
N VAL A 104 -2.93 -1.08 8.44
CA VAL A 104 -3.43 0.27 8.73
C VAL A 104 -2.62 1.24 7.89
N ALA A 105 -3.29 2.11 7.13
CA ALA A 105 -2.63 3.08 6.27
C ALA A 105 -1.89 4.16 7.07
N ASP A 106 -0.73 4.61 6.58
CA ASP A 106 -0.02 5.76 7.16
C ASP A 106 -0.78 7.08 6.93
N TYR A 107 -1.45 7.20 5.77
CA TYR A 107 -2.21 8.39 5.37
C TYR A 107 -3.55 8.01 4.72
N THR A 108 -4.50 8.93 4.77
CA THR A 108 -5.75 8.84 4.01
C THR A 108 -5.63 9.56 2.67
N PHE A 109 -6.66 9.45 1.81
CA PHE A 109 -6.71 10.24 0.58
C PHE A 109 -6.73 11.75 0.83
N GLU A 110 -7.24 12.17 1.99
CA GLU A 110 -7.41 13.58 2.36
C GLU A 110 -6.10 14.21 2.86
N ASP A 111 -5.32 13.47 3.66
CA ASP A 111 -4.09 13.97 4.30
C ASP A 111 -2.80 13.46 3.63
N CYS A 112 -2.92 12.75 2.50
CA CYS A 112 -1.80 12.21 1.74
C CYS A 112 -0.86 13.33 1.26
N PRO A 113 0.43 13.28 1.65
CA PRO A 113 1.41 14.27 1.21
C PRO A 113 1.65 14.22 -0.31
N ALA A 114 2.46 15.15 -0.82
CA ALA A 114 2.92 15.10 -2.20
C ALA A 114 3.71 13.81 -2.47
N LEU A 115 3.42 13.15 -3.59
CA LEU A 115 4.05 11.90 -3.98
C LEU A 115 4.96 12.12 -5.20
N GLU A 116 6.14 11.54 -5.17
CA GLU A 116 7.00 11.42 -6.35
C GLU A 116 6.52 10.27 -7.25
N ALA A 117 6.10 9.15 -6.64
CA ALA A 117 5.55 8.00 -7.33
C ALA A 117 4.31 7.45 -6.62
N LEU A 118 3.31 7.02 -7.39
CA LEU A 118 2.15 6.28 -6.91
C LEU A 118 2.19 4.85 -7.45
N PHE A 119 2.19 3.87 -6.55
CA PHE A 119 2.03 2.45 -6.87
C PHE A 119 0.59 2.02 -6.65
N ILE A 120 0.02 1.38 -7.66
CA ILE A 120 -1.36 0.91 -7.73
C ILE A 120 -1.33 -0.61 -7.82
N PRO A 121 -1.40 -1.33 -6.67
CA PRO A 121 -1.46 -2.78 -6.63
C PRO A 121 -2.82 -3.31 -7.10
N SER A 122 -2.96 -4.61 -7.12
CA SER A 122 -4.19 -5.32 -7.46
C SER A 122 -4.88 -5.94 -6.25
N ALA A 123 -6.08 -6.47 -6.52
CA ALA A 123 -6.78 -7.47 -5.72
C ALA A 123 -7.25 -8.59 -6.65
N TYR A 124 -7.60 -9.76 -6.15
CA TYR A 124 -8.26 -10.79 -6.95
C TYR A 124 -9.63 -10.31 -7.43
N ASP A 125 -10.41 -9.73 -6.54
CA ASP A 125 -11.67 -9.08 -6.91
C ASP A 125 -11.50 -7.56 -7.01
N MET A 126 -11.44 -7.07 -8.25
CA MET A 126 -11.38 -5.65 -8.56
C MET A 126 -12.74 -4.99 -8.70
N TYR A 127 -13.85 -5.74 -8.55
CA TYR A 127 -15.19 -5.24 -8.84
C TYR A 127 -15.57 -3.99 -8.02
N SER A 128 -15.33 -4.03 -6.73
CA SER A 128 -15.58 -2.91 -5.82
C SER A 128 -14.65 -1.74 -6.10
N GLN A 129 -13.38 -2.04 -6.38
CA GLN A 129 -12.33 -1.03 -6.54
C GLN A 129 -12.52 -0.19 -7.81
N VAL A 130 -12.88 -0.81 -8.93
CA VAL A 130 -13.15 -0.07 -10.20
C VAL A 130 -14.45 0.74 -10.16
N ARG A 131 -15.26 0.60 -9.12
CA ARG A 131 -16.49 1.37 -8.88
C ARG A 131 -16.36 2.40 -7.75
N ASN A 132 -15.27 2.36 -7.00
CA ASN A 132 -15.01 3.29 -5.92
C ASN A 132 -14.62 4.66 -6.50
N LYS A 133 -15.58 5.59 -6.50
CA LYS A 133 -15.38 6.94 -7.07
C LYS A 133 -14.30 7.73 -6.35
N LYS A 134 -14.18 7.58 -5.02
CA LYS A 134 -13.14 8.28 -4.23
C LYS A 134 -11.75 7.77 -4.58
N LEU A 135 -11.59 6.46 -4.71
CA LEU A 135 -10.34 5.82 -5.13
C LEU A 135 -9.93 6.30 -6.53
N ILE A 136 -10.85 6.28 -7.49
CA ILE A 136 -10.61 6.74 -8.85
C ILE A 136 -10.20 8.23 -8.86
N GLN A 137 -10.93 9.06 -8.14
CA GLN A 137 -10.62 10.50 -8.03
C GLN A 137 -9.26 10.75 -7.39
N PHE A 138 -8.89 9.99 -6.36
CA PHE A 138 -7.57 10.06 -5.74
C PHE A 138 -6.47 9.74 -6.76
N ILE A 139 -6.60 8.63 -7.51
CA ILE A 139 -5.66 8.25 -8.56
C ILE A 139 -5.53 9.35 -9.61
N GLN A 140 -6.65 9.90 -10.09
CA GLN A 140 -6.66 10.99 -11.06
C GLN A 140 -5.93 12.24 -10.55
N THR A 141 -6.20 12.62 -9.29
CA THR A 141 -5.59 13.79 -8.66
C THR A 141 -4.10 13.59 -8.47
N LYS A 142 -3.69 12.48 -7.86
CA LYS A 142 -2.27 12.19 -7.62
C LYS A 142 -1.48 11.99 -8.91
N ASN A 143 -2.08 11.41 -9.94
CA ASN A 143 -1.41 11.29 -11.24
C ASN A 143 -1.03 12.65 -11.86
N LYS A 144 -1.74 13.74 -11.57
CA LYS A 144 -1.36 15.07 -12.07
C LYS A 144 -0.09 15.60 -11.41
N GLU A 145 0.16 15.21 -10.16
CA GLU A 145 1.25 15.70 -9.31
C GLU A 145 2.49 14.80 -9.36
N THR A 146 2.29 13.47 -9.47
CA THR A 146 3.40 12.49 -9.45
C THR A 146 4.23 12.52 -10.73
N LYS A 147 5.53 12.26 -10.61
CA LYS A 147 6.40 12.00 -11.76
C LYS A 147 6.25 10.59 -12.32
N TYR A 148 5.84 9.64 -11.47
CA TYR A 148 5.71 8.23 -11.85
C TYR A 148 4.40 7.64 -11.33
N THR A 149 3.74 6.84 -12.17
CA THR A 149 2.56 6.05 -11.81
C THR A 149 2.82 4.61 -12.24
N VAL A 150 2.81 3.70 -11.29
CA VAL A 150 3.12 2.28 -11.49
C VAL A 150 1.91 1.44 -11.15
N SER A 151 1.51 0.54 -12.04
CA SER A 151 0.47 -0.44 -11.74
C SER A 151 1.03 -1.87 -11.80
N ASN A 152 0.54 -2.72 -10.92
CA ASN A 152 0.88 -4.13 -10.92
C ASN A 152 -0.38 -4.97 -11.13
N CYS A 153 -0.27 -6.07 -11.89
CA CYS A 153 -1.34 -7.04 -12.09
C CYS A 153 -2.67 -6.38 -12.52
N ALA A 154 -3.78 -6.73 -11.86
CA ALA A 154 -5.10 -6.15 -12.10
C ALA A 154 -5.24 -4.67 -11.65
N GLY A 155 -4.23 -4.09 -10.99
CA GLY A 155 -4.14 -2.65 -10.76
C GLY A 155 -4.20 -1.83 -12.06
N ALA A 156 -3.84 -2.44 -13.20
CA ALA A 156 -4.04 -1.88 -14.53
C ALA A 156 -5.51 -1.51 -14.83
N LYS A 157 -6.50 -2.19 -14.22
CA LYS A 157 -7.92 -1.83 -14.34
C LYS A 157 -8.24 -0.48 -13.69
N LEU A 158 -7.58 -0.17 -12.56
CA LEU A 158 -7.72 1.15 -11.92
C LEU A 158 -7.10 2.26 -12.77
N VAL A 159 -5.98 1.98 -13.44
CA VAL A 159 -5.40 2.90 -14.43
C VAL A 159 -6.36 3.10 -15.59
N GLY A 160 -6.97 2.04 -16.10
CA GLY A 160 -7.96 2.09 -17.18
C GLY A 160 -9.19 2.93 -16.82
N VAL A 161 -9.88 2.58 -15.73
CA VAL A 161 -11.11 3.29 -15.32
C VAL A 161 -10.88 4.74 -14.94
N SER A 162 -9.68 5.06 -14.43
CA SER A 162 -9.31 6.45 -14.12
C SER A 162 -9.01 7.31 -15.37
N GLY A 163 -8.80 6.68 -16.54
CA GLY A 163 -8.52 7.38 -17.80
C GLY A 163 -7.18 8.11 -17.87
N ILE A 164 -6.28 7.89 -16.89
CA ILE A 164 -5.03 8.66 -16.76
C ILE A 164 -3.95 8.28 -17.78
N ALA A 165 -4.03 7.08 -18.37
CA ALA A 165 -3.01 6.51 -19.25
C ALA A 165 -3.50 6.32 -20.71
N LYS A 166 -4.37 7.19 -21.20
CA LYS A 166 -4.86 7.16 -22.59
C LYS A 166 -3.71 7.15 -23.58
N GLY A 167 -3.73 6.18 -24.51
CA GLY A 167 -2.69 6.00 -25.54
C GLY A 167 -1.36 5.50 -24.99
N LYS A 168 -1.30 4.99 -23.76
CA LYS A 168 -0.09 4.47 -23.14
C LYS A 168 -0.04 2.95 -23.16
N LYS A 169 1.17 2.42 -23.37
CA LYS A 169 1.43 0.99 -23.24
C LYS A 169 1.26 0.55 -21.80
N ILE A 170 0.61 -0.59 -21.60
CA ILE A 170 0.37 -1.19 -20.29
C ILE A 170 0.39 -2.71 -20.39
N VAL A 171 0.82 -3.38 -19.33
CA VAL A 171 0.66 -4.83 -19.15
C VAL A 171 -0.11 -5.09 -17.87
N THR A 172 -0.82 -6.21 -17.81
CA THR A 172 -1.56 -6.69 -16.64
C THR A 172 -1.15 -8.12 -16.30
N TYR A 173 -1.87 -8.80 -15.41
CA TYR A 173 -1.62 -10.20 -15.08
C TYR A 173 -1.78 -11.12 -16.32
N ILE A 174 -1.08 -12.24 -16.30
CA ILE A 174 -1.11 -13.22 -17.41
C ILE A 174 -2.53 -13.76 -17.61
N GLY A 175 -3.04 -13.62 -18.83
CA GLY A 175 -4.41 -13.97 -19.22
C GLY A 175 -5.43 -12.83 -19.07
N GLY A 176 -5.06 -11.69 -18.52
CA GLY A 176 -5.95 -10.54 -18.31
C GLY A 176 -5.97 -9.50 -19.44
N GLY A 177 -4.98 -9.51 -20.30
CA GLY A 177 -4.76 -8.44 -21.27
C GLY A 177 -5.89 -8.26 -22.29
N LYS A 178 -6.46 -9.35 -22.80
CA LYS A 178 -7.59 -9.28 -23.73
C LYS A 178 -8.79 -8.57 -23.12
N GLN A 179 -9.14 -8.93 -21.88
CA GLN A 179 -10.28 -8.31 -21.21
C GLN A 179 -9.97 -6.85 -20.86
N LEU A 180 -8.75 -6.55 -20.41
CA LEU A 180 -8.33 -5.17 -20.15
C LEU A 180 -8.45 -4.29 -21.40
N GLN A 181 -8.04 -4.78 -22.58
CA GLN A 181 -8.15 -4.06 -23.85
C GLN A 181 -9.59 -3.82 -24.27
N ILE A 182 -10.50 -4.78 -23.99
CA ILE A 182 -11.94 -4.64 -24.28
C ILE A 182 -12.56 -3.61 -23.34
N ASP A 183 -12.28 -3.70 -22.04
CA ASP A 183 -12.85 -2.81 -21.03
C ASP A 183 -12.35 -1.36 -21.17
N TYR A 184 -11.10 -1.18 -21.60
CA TYR A 184 -10.43 0.12 -21.73
C TYR A 184 -9.72 0.27 -23.08
N PRO A 185 -10.46 0.48 -24.17
CA PRO A 185 -9.92 0.50 -25.53
C PRO A 185 -8.91 1.63 -25.77
N GLU A 186 -8.86 2.63 -24.92
CA GLU A 186 -7.90 3.73 -25.01
C GLU A 186 -6.47 3.37 -24.54
N LEU A 187 -6.30 2.24 -23.85
CA LEU A 187 -4.99 1.72 -23.46
C LEU A 187 -4.36 0.96 -24.65
N LEU A 188 -3.03 0.91 -24.68
CA LEU A 188 -2.26 0.05 -25.60
C LEU A 188 -1.77 -1.18 -24.83
N VAL A 189 -2.67 -2.14 -24.62
CA VAL A 189 -2.37 -3.33 -23.81
C VAL A 189 -1.39 -4.23 -24.55
N GLN A 190 -0.29 -4.57 -23.88
CA GLN A 190 0.75 -5.44 -24.40
C GLN A 190 0.41 -6.92 -24.13
N ASP A 191 0.98 -7.81 -24.91
CA ASP A 191 0.81 -9.26 -24.73
C ASP A 191 1.39 -9.67 -23.37
N ASP A 192 0.52 -10.04 -22.44
CA ASP A 192 0.86 -10.38 -21.07
C ASP A 192 1.57 -11.74 -20.93
N SER A 193 1.52 -12.58 -21.96
CA SER A 193 2.24 -13.86 -21.99
C SER A 193 3.72 -13.70 -22.35
N LEU A 194 4.07 -12.63 -23.04
CA LEU A 194 5.42 -12.33 -23.52
C LEU A 194 6.08 -11.17 -22.78
N THR A 195 5.27 -10.30 -22.17
CA THR A 195 5.73 -9.04 -21.61
C THR A 195 5.47 -9.02 -20.09
N THR A 196 6.54 -9.02 -19.31
CA THR A 196 6.45 -8.97 -17.84
C THR A 196 6.39 -7.55 -17.29
N TYR A 197 7.00 -6.59 -18.00
CA TYR A 197 7.11 -5.19 -17.60
C TYR A 197 7.05 -4.27 -18.81
N VAL A 198 6.37 -3.15 -18.65
CA VAL A 198 6.27 -2.08 -19.66
C VAL A 198 6.52 -0.73 -19.01
N GLU A 199 7.20 0.14 -19.73
CA GLU A 199 7.33 1.56 -19.40
C GLU A 199 6.94 2.41 -20.61
N ASP A 200 6.11 3.45 -20.39
CA ASP A 200 5.73 4.45 -21.38
C ASP A 200 5.57 5.84 -20.74
N GLY A 201 6.62 6.63 -20.83
CA GLY A 201 6.72 7.96 -20.23
C GLY A 201 6.76 7.90 -18.70
N LYS A 202 5.74 8.44 -18.05
CA LYS A 202 5.61 8.39 -16.58
C LYS A 202 4.95 7.11 -16.07
N PHE A 203 4.36 6.32 -16.97
CA PHE A 203 3.63 5.11 -16.62
C PHE A 203 4.53 3.89 -16.74
N SER A 204 4.43 2.99 -15.77
CA SER A 204 4.97 1.65 -15.89
C SER A 204 4.03 0.62 -15.30
N SER A 205 4.14 -0.61 -15.76
CA SER A 205 3.28 -1.70 -15.30
C SER A 205 3.99 -3.04 -15.34
N SER A 206 3.57 -3.99 -14.50
CA SER A 206 4.06 -5.37 -14.49
C SER A 206 2.91 -6.38 -14.34
N ASN A 207 3.22 -7.67 -14.54
CA ASN A 207 2.24 -8.75 -14.31
C ASN A 207 1.81 -8.91 -12.85
N GLY A 208 2.46 -8.24 -11.90
CA GLY A 208 2.14 -8.32 -10.48
C GLY A 208 2.81 -9.47 -9.74
N ASN A 209 2.33 -9.76 -8.52
CA ASN A 209 2.99 -10.71 -7.62
C ASN A 209 4.52 -10.45 -7.54
N LEU A 210 5.37 -11.46 -7.73
CA LEU A 210 6.82 -11.29 -7.71
C LEU A 210 7.36 -10.38 -8.84
N ALA A 211 6.62 -10.23 -9.95
CA ALA A 211 6.99 -9.27 -11.00
C ALA A 211 6.90 -7.80 -10.52
N SER A 212 6.26 -7.54 -9.39
CA SER A 212 6.24 -6.22 -8.75
C SER A 212 7.62 -5.77 -8.29
N TYR A 213 8.52 -6.70 -7.99
CA TYR A 213 9.93 -6.37 -7.77
C TYR A 213 10.59 -5.80 -9.02
N ILE A 214 10.21 -6.26 -10.22
CA ILE A 214 10.76 -5.75 -11.49
C ILE A 214 10.36 -4.29 -11.68
N SER A 215 9.09 -3.95 -11.49
CA SER A 215 8.62 -2.57 -11.61
C SER A 215 9.26 -1.65 -10.57
N ALA A 216 9.38 -2.09 -9.32
CA ALA A 216 10.01 -1.33 -8.26
C ALA A 216 11.53 -1.14 -8.49
N LEU A 217 12.25 -2.20 -8.91
CA LEU A 217 13.68 -2.15 -9.21
C LEU A 217 14.01 -1.28 -10.42
N ASN A 218 13.18 -1.32 -11.48
CA ASN A 218 13.37 -0.44 -12.63
C ASN A 218 13.16 1.02 -12.24
N LEU A 219 12.14 1.30 -11.42
CA LEU A 219 11.90 2.67 -10.97
C LEU A 219 12.98 3.16 -9.99
N VAL A 220 13.43 2.34 -9.04
CA VAL A 220 14.50 2.74 -8.11
C VAL A 220 15.82 2.98 -8.86
N GLU A 221 16.13 2.21 -9.91
CA GLU A 221 17.28 2.49 -10.79
C GLU A 221 17.16 3.86 -11.43
N LYS A 222 15.99 4.16 -12.01
CA LYS A 222 15.70 5.44 -12.69
C LYS A 222 15.78 6.64 -11.75
N MET A 223 15.32 6.47 -10.50
CA MET A 223 15.35 7.54 -9.50
C MET A 223 16.70 7.67 -8.78
N THR A 224 17.56 6.69 -8.89
CA THR A 224 18.86 6.68 -8.21
C THR A 224 20.02 6.31 -9.13
N SER A 225 20.32 5.03 -9.26
CA SER A 225 21.36 4.52 -10.14
C SER A 225 21.31 2.99 -10.29
N LYS A 226 21.89 2.46 -11.36
CA LYS A 226 22.13 1.02 -11.54
C LYS A 226 22.94 0.39 -10.39
N LYS A 227 23.87 1.16 -9.79
CA LYS A 227 24.66 0.70 -8.63
C LYS A 227 23.78 0.48 -7.41
N HIS A 228 22.84 1.39 -7.14
CA HIS A 228 21.92 1.24 -6.01
C HIS A 228 20.92 0.10 -6.25
N ARG A 229 20.38 -0.03 -7.46
CA ARG A 229 19.54 -1.17 -7.83
C ARG A 229 20.23 -2.51 -7.53
N LYS A 230 21.47 -2.70 -8.03
CA LYS A 230 22.24 -3.91 -7.75
C LYS A 230 22.48 -4.16 -6.26
N PHE A 231 22.69 -3.09 -5.50
CA PHE A 231 22.81 -3.21 -4.05
C PHE A 231 21.51 -3.71 -3.43
N VAL A 232 20.34 -3.17 -3.85
CA VAL A 232 19.02 -3.61 -3.38
C VAL A 232 18.75 -5.07 -3.77
N GLU A 233 18.99 -5.45 -5.02
CA GLU A 233 18.85 -6.83 -5.51
C GLU A 233 19.66 -7.82 -4.65
N SER A 234 20.92 -7.49 -4.37
CA SER A 234 21.79 -8.31 -3.54
C SER A 234 21.37 -8.34 -2.07
N TYR A 235 20.92 -7.19 -1.54
CA TYR A 235 20.44 -7.08 -0.16
C TYR A 235 19.20 -7.93 0.09
N LEU A 236 18.30 -7.97 -0.89
CA LEU A 236 17.06 -8.77 -0.86
C LEU A 236 17.26 -10.22 -1.34
N TYR A 237 18.48 -10.60 -1.68
CA TYR A 237 18.82 -11.92 -2.24
C TYR A 237 18.07 -12.27 -3.54
N LEU A 238 17.57 -11.29 -4.28
CA LEU A 238 16.82 -11.51 -5.52
C LEU A 238 17.68 -12.12 -6.63
N ASP A 239 18.97 -11.82 -6.63
CA ASP A 239 19.97 -12.42 -7.53
C ASP A 239 20.14 -13.92 -7.32
N ARG A 240 19.82 -14.45 -6.13
CA ARG A 240 19.89 -15.87 -5.81
C ARG A 240 18.69 -16.67 -6.26
N LEU A 241 17.51 -16.01 -6.38
CA LEU A 241 16.27 -16.68 -6.81
C LEU A 241 16.37 -17.23 -8.24
N GLN A 242 17.16 -16.60 -9.11
CA GLN A 242 17.37 -17.07 -10.49
C GLN A 242 18.13 -18.39 -10.58
N ASN A 243 18.89 -18.74 -9.56
CA ASN A 243 19.72 -19.93 -9.49
C ASN A 243 19.19 -20.98 -8.51
N TRP A 244 17.98 -20.80 -8.01
CA TRP A 244 17.35 -21.74 -7.11
C TRP A 244 16.84 -22.94 -7.90
N LYS A 245 17.52 -24.07 -7.72
CA LYS A 245 17.17 -25.38 -8.30
C LYS A 245 16.69 -26.32 -7.21
#